data_5ab4ba61818d744671cbc5b324f8c338
#
_entry.id   5ab4ba61818d744671cbc5b324f8c338
#
_cell.length_a   1.000
_cell.length_b   1.000
_cell.length_c   1.000
_cell.angle_alpha   90.00
_cell.angle_beta   90.00
_cell.angle_gamma   90.00
#
_symmetry.space_group_name_H-M   'P 1'
#
loop_
_entity.id
_entity.type
_entity.pdbx_description
1 polymer ?
#
loop_
_entity_poly.entity_id
_entity_poly.type
_entity_poly.pdbx_seq_one_letter_code
_entity_poly.pdbx_strand_id
1 'polypeptide(L)'
;MTRGVQPGRTAGDLCAAAEEALTEAAFRTGDLAEPESLFGEARALASRTGDRAGEALALGGLGMTRHHRNLAKLISGLAPDGGEVDEEEELMRRALALWRQTGDAAGTARALFGVGLVLQVLRQDWPAAMEHFWPAFGLAEAVEEGGDLYGRSEIHRHIGFYYLVADVRPHEAVRQLAHSLALRERLGDPRRMPSALTALGEAEIAAGNPRRAVQLLGRAVTLAREAGLLPWRVEAAEEALGTARAALSAAGGMP
;
A
#
# COMPACT_ATOMS: atom_id res chain seq x y z
N MET A 1 -35.38 35.33 3.89
CA MET A 1 -33.98 34.94 3.63
C MET A 1 -33.82 33.48 3.95
N THR A 2 -34.01 32.62 2.94
CA THR A 2 -33.79 31.18 3.04
C THR A 2 -32.29 30.92 3.12
N ARG A 3 -31.80 30.47 4.27
CA ARG A 3 -30.43 29.92 4.39
C ARG A 3 -30.34 28.74 3.43
N GLY A 4 -29.54 28.87 2.38
CA GLY A 4 -29.21 27.78 1.50
C GLY A 4 -28.65 26.64 2.33
N VAL A 5 -29.33 25.50 2.27
CA VAL A 5 -28.82 24.23 2.82
C VAL A 5 -27.55 23.93 2.04
N GLN A 6 -26.39 24.00 2.70
CA GLN A 6 -25.19 23.43 2.12
C GLN A 6 -25.47 21.95 1.87
N PRO A 7 -25.19 21.42 0.66
CA PRO A 7 -25.37 20.00 0.41
C PRO A 7 -24.55 19.24 1.46
N GLY A 8 -25.21 18.38 2.25
CA GLY A 8 -24.56 17.57 3.27
C GLY A 8 -23.46 16.72 2.64
N ARG A 9 -22.30 16.62 3.31
CA ARG A 9 -21.21 15.73 2.88
C ARG A 9 -21.73 14.32 2.68
N THR A 10 -21.37 13.67 1.58
CA THR A 10 -21.68 12.25 1.33
C THR A 10 -20.67 11.33 2.03
N ALA A 11 -20.99 10.03 2.12
CA ALA A 11 -20.02 9.06 2.60
C ALA A 11 -18.76 9.01 1.71
N GLY A 12 -18.92 9.19 0.40
CA GLY A 12 -17.81 9.29 -0.53
C GLY A 12 -16.90 10.49 -0.26
N ASP A 13 -17.47 11.68 0.03
CA ASP A 13 -16.68 12.89 0.34
C ASP A 13 -15.87 12.69 1.63
N LEU A 14 -16.46 12.03 2.64
CA LEU A 14 -15.77 11.70 3.88
C LEU A 14 -14.66 10.69 3.66
N CYS A 15 -14.90 9.65 2.85
CA CYS A 15 -13.87 8.67 2.49
C CYS A 15 -12.71 9.32 1.75
N ALA A 16 -12.97 10.21 0.79
CA ALA A 16 -11.93 10.91 0.04
C ALA A 16 -11.05 11.77 0.97
N ALA A 17 -11.65 12.51 1.91
CA ALA A 17 -10.92 13.26 2.91
C ALA A 17 -10.10 12.34 3.84
N ALA A 18 -10.68 11.19 4.24
CA ALA A 18 -10.01 10.22 5.07
C ALA A 18 -8.82 9.54 4.36
N GLU A 19 -8.92 9.27 3.06
CA GLU A 19 -7.81 8.71 2.25
C GLU A 19 -6.62 9.67 2.17
N GLU A 20 -6.86 10.98 2.03
CA GLU A 20 -5.77 11.97 2.05
C GLU A 20 -5.15 12.09 3.46
N ALA A 21 -5.97 12.15 4.51
CA ALA A 21 -5.49 12.15 5.90
C ALA A 21 -4.69 10.88 6.21
N LEU A 22 -5.14 9.70 5.74
CA LEU A 22 -4.41 8.44 5.90
C LEU A 22 -3.07 8.46 5.14
N THR A 23 -3.06 9.04 3.94
CA THR A 23 -1.82 9.19 3.17
C THR A 23 -0.83 10.08 3.92
N GLU A 24 -1.27 11.21 4.45
CA GLU A 24 -0.41 12.09 5.25
C GLU A 24 0.10 11.39 6.52
N ALA A 25 -0.80 10.69 7.23
CA ALA A 25 -0.43 9.91 8.41
C ALA A 25 0.58 8.80 8.08
N ALA A 26 0.33 8.00 7.05
CA ALA A 26 1.16 6.86 6.69
C ALA A 26 2.58 7.26 6.23
N PHE A 27 2.74 8.45 5.65
CA PHE A 27 4.01 8.86 5.06
C PHE A 27 4.77 9.90 5.88
N ARG A 28 4.09 10.79 6.63
CA ARG A 28 4.72 11.95 7.27
C ARG A 28 4.51 12.10 8.77
N THR A 29 3.29 11.90 9.28
CA THR A 29 2.99 12.27 10.68
C THR A 29 2.92 11.07 11.62
N GLY A 30 2.47 9.92 11.14
CA GLY A 30 2.16 8.75 11.97
C GLY A 30 0.85 8.86 12.75
N ASP A 31 0.14 10.01 12.69
CA ASP A 31 -1.12 10.24 13.42
C ASP A 31 -2.31 9.67 12.65
N LEU A 32 -2.86 8.58 13.16
CA LEU A 32 -3.98 7.86 12.56
C LEU A 32 -5.36 8.24 13.13
N ALA A 33 -5.44 9.23 14.06
CA ALA A 33 -6.70 9.58 14.72
C ALA A 33 -7.70 10.23 13.76
N GLU A 34 -7.25 11.17 12.94
CA GLU A 34 -8.10 11.86 11.98
C GLU A 34 -8.67 10.92 10.90
N PRO A 35 -7.86 10.12 10.17
CA PRO A 35 -8.42 9.19 9.19
C PRO A 35 -9.35 8.15 9.81
N GLU A 36 -9.07 7.65 11.02
CA GLU A 36 -9.95 6.71 11.73
C GLU A 36 -11.33 7.35 12.03
N SER A 37 -11.36 8.59 12.50
CA SER A 37 -12.59 9.34 12.75
C SER A 37 -13.41 9.54 11.48
N LEU A 38 -12.77 10.02 10.41
CA LEU A 38 -13.43 10.31 9.14
C LEU A 38 -14.01 9.05 8.48
N PHE A 39 -13.26 7.93 8.46
CA PHE A 39 -13.80 6.67 7.97
C PHE A 39 -14.93 6.14 8.86
N GLY A 40 -14.87 6.34 10.19
CA GLY A 40 -15.94 6.00 11.12
C GLY A 40 -17.22 6.78 10.82
N GLU A 41 -17.11 8.09 10.60
CA GLU A 41 -18.24 8.95 10.21
C GLU A 41 -18.84 8.56 8.86
N ALA A 42 -17.96 8.29 7.86
CA ALA A 42 -18.37 7.82 6.53
C ALA A 42 -19.17 6.53 6.62
N ARG A 43 -18.68 5.56 7.39
CA ARG A 43 -19.37 4.27 7.61
C ARG A 43 -20.73 4.46 8.25
N ALA A 44 -20.81 5.28 9.31
CA ALA A 44 -22.06 5.56 9.99
C ALA A 44 -23.08 6.25 9.08
N LEU A 45 -22.62 7.17 8.21
CA LEU A 45 -23.48 7.84 7.23
C LEU A 45 -23.96 6.86 6.16
N ALA A 46 -23.05 6.07 5.56
CA ALA A 46 -23.34 5.08 4.54
C ALA A 46 -24.37 4.04 5.03
N SER A 47 -24.20 3.54 6.25
CA SER A 47 -25.12 2.59 6.88
C SER A 47 -26.54 3.19 7.06
N ARG A 48 -26.63 4.47 7.47
CA ARG A 48 -27.94 5.15 7.62
C ARG A 48 -28.63 5.41 6.29
N THR A 49 -27.88 5.63 5.21
CA THR A 49 -28.43 5.96 3.89
C THR A 49 -28.59 4.75 2.98
N GLY A 50 -28.13 3.57 3.41
CA GLY A 50 -28.11 2.35 2.59
C GLY A 50 -27.09 2.38 1.46
N ASP A 51 -26.07 3.26 1.55
CA ASP A 51 -24.97 3.38 0.58
C ASP A 51 -23.96 2.26 0.79
N ARG A 52 -24.16 1.13 0.12
CA ARG A 52 -23.29 -0.05 0.22
C ARG A 52 -21.86 0.23 -0.29
N ALA A 53 -21.72 1.03 -1.33
CA ALA A 53 -20.40 1.37 -1.87
C ALA A 53 -19.63 2.27 -0.89
N GLY A 54 -20.28 3.28 -0.33
CA GLY A 54 -19.71 4.12 0.73
C GLY A 54 -19.35 3.33 1.99
N GLU A 55 -20.20 2.35 2.39
CA GLU A 55 -19.88 1.49 3.53
C GLU A 55 -18.66 0.60 3.26
N ALA A 56 -18.55 0.03 2.06
CA ALA A 56 -17.40 -0.78 1.65
C ALA A 56 -16.10 0.03 1.61
N LEU A 57 -16.14 1.26 1.06
CA LEU A 57 -15.01 2.18 1.08
C LEU A 57 -14.55 2.49 2.50
N ALA A 58 -15.49 2.84 3.37
CA ALA A 58 -15.19 3.19 4.75
C ALA A 58 -14.62 2.01 5.56
N LEU A 59 -15.15 0.80 5.37
CA LEU A 59 -14.61 -0.41 6.00
C LEU A 59 -13.20 -0.73 5.53
N GLY A 60 -12.94 -0.64 4.21
CA GLY A 60 -11.59 -0.81 3.66
C GLY A 60 -10.61 0.24 4.20
N GLY A 61 -11.03 1.50 4.31
CA GLY A 61 -10.24 2.58 4.88
C GLY A 61 -9.93 2.38 6.37
N LEU A 62 -10.91 1.92 7.17
CA LEU A 62 -10.67 1.53 8.57
C LEU A 62 -9.68 0.37 8.67
N GLY A 63 -9.81 -0.65 7.81
CA GLY A 63 -8.86 -1.75 7.73
C GLY A 63 -7.45 -1.26 7.40
N MET A 64 -7.28 -0.37 6.41
CA MET A 64 -5.98 0.22 6.08
C MET A 64 -5.41 1.08 7.22
N THR A 65 -6.26 1.80 7.95
CA THR A 65 -5.83 2.55 9.15
C THR A 65 -5.30 1.61 10.23
N ARG A 66 -5.98 0.47 10.47
CA ARG A 66 -5.49 -0.59 11.36
C ARG A 66 -4.19 -1.20 10.86
N HIS A 67 -4.09 -1.45 9.54
CA HIS A 67 -2.87 -1.96 8.92
C HIS A 67 -1.66 -1.06 9.22
N HIS A 68 -1.78 0.24 9.03
CA HIS A 68 -0.70 1.17 9.33
C HIS A 68 -0.34 1.21 10.82
N ARG A 69 -1.31 1.05 11.73
CA ARG A 69 -1.05 0.92 13.17
C ARG A 69 -0.28 -0.36 13.50
N ASN A 70 -0.69 -1.49 12.95
CA ASN A 70 -0.02 -2.77 13.14
C ASN A 70 1.38 -2.79 12.52
N LEU A 71 1.53 -2.19 11.34
CA LEU A 71 2.83 -2.01 10.69
C LEU A 71 3.78 -1.15 11.53
N ALA A 72 3.28 -0.05 12.14
CA ALA A 72 4.10 0.78 13.03
C ALA A 72 4.60 0.01 14.26
N LYS A 73 3.79 -0.90 14.81
CA LYS A 73 4.23 -1.81 15.87
C LYS A 73 5.35 -2.73 15.38
N LEU A 74 5.18 -3.38 14.23
CA LEU A 74 6.21 -4.26 13.66
C LEU A 74 7.54 -3.52 13.43
N ILE A 75 7.50 -2.31 12.89
CA ILE A 75 8.68 -1.46 12.67
C ILE A 75 9.37 -1.11 14.00
N SER A 76 8.58 -0.93 15.07
CA SER A 76 9.10 -0.67 16.42
C SER A 76 9.55 -1.94 17.16
N GLY A 77 9.56 -3.10 16.50
CA GLY A 77 9.94 -4.38 17.11
C GLY A 77 8.85 -4.98 18.01
N LEU A 78 7.62 -4.47 17.95
CA LEU A 78 6.47 -4.97 18.71
C LEU A 78 5.57 -5.79 17.80
N ALA A 79 5.20 -7.00 18.21
CA ALA A 79 4.19 -7.77 17.46
C ALA A 79 2.78 -7.24 17.79
N PRO A 80 1.92 -7.03 16.78
CA PRO A 80 0.49 -6.85 17.02
C PRO A 80 -0.08 -8.10 17.70
N ASP A 81 -1.08 -7.94 18.58
CA ASP A 81 -1.75 -9.11 19.14
C ASP A 81 -2.70 -9.77 18.12
N GLY A 82 -3.08 -11.03 18.39
CA GLY A 82 -3.93 -11.79 17.48
C GLY A 82 -5.30 -11.13 17.25
N GLY A 83 -5.87 -10.50 18.27
CA GLY A 83 -7.16 -9.81 18.17
C GLY A 83 -7.09 -8.58 17.29
N GLU A 84 -6.00 -7.80 17.34
CA GLU A 84 -5.80 -6.64 16.46
C GLU A 84 -5.69 -7.05 14.99
N VAL A 85 -5.01 -8.18 14.72
CA VAL A 85 -4.90 -8.73 13.37
C VAL A 85 -6.24 -9.28 12.88
N ASP A 86 -6.97 -9.98 13.75
CA ASP A 86 -8.32 -10.49 13.43
C ASP A 86 -9.31 -9.36 13.12
N GLU A 87 -9.27 -8.25 13.89
CA GLU A 87 -10.10 -7.07 13.63
C GLU A 87 -9.79 -6.43 12.28
N GLU A 88 -8.51 -6.30 11.92
CA GLU A 88 -8.09 -5.77 10.62
C GLU A 88 -8.60 -6.67 9.48
N GLU A 89 -8.37 -7.98 9.60
CA GLU A 89 -8.81 -8.96 8.61
C GLU A 89 -10.33 -8.96 8.42
N GLU A 90 -11.09 -8.87 9.50
CA GLU A 90 -12.56 -8.81 9.45
C GLU A 90 -13.05 -7.56 8.72
N LEU A 91 -12.46 -6.38 8.97
CA LEU A 91 -12.80 -5.15 8.25
C LEU A 91 -12.57 -5.30 6.74
N MET A 92 -11.42 -5.87 6.33
CA MET A 92 -11.10 -6.12 4.93
C MET A 92 -12.04 -7.12 4.27
N ARG A 93 -12.38 -8.21 4.97
CA ARG A 93 -13.31 -9.24 4.47
C ARG A 93 -14.74 -8.69 4.33
N ARG A 94 -15.18 -7.84 5.24
CA ARG A 94 -16.51 -7.19 5.16
C ARG A 94 -16.57 -6.22 4.00
N ALA A 95 -15.50 -5.42 3.78
CA ALA A 95 -15.40 -4.56 2.61
C ALA A 95 -15.49 -5.37 1.31
N LEU A 96 -14.77 -6.49 1.23
CA LEU A 96 -14.80 -7.41 0.08
C LEU A 96 -16.20 -7.97 -0.17
N ALA A 97 -16.89 -8.40 0.89
CA ALA A 97 -18.25 -8.94 0.77
C ALA A 97 -19.24 -7.90 0.21
N LEU A 98 -19.14 -6.64 0.63
CA LEU A 98 -19.96 -5.55 0.11
C LEU A 98 -19.64 -5.21 -1.34
N TRP A 99 -18.36 -5.10 -1.71
CA TRP A 99 -17.95 -4.83 -3.10
C TRP A 99 -18.43 -5.92 -4.07
N ARG A 100 -18.37 -7.17 -3.67
CA ARG A 100 -18.92 -8.28 -4.47
C ARG A 100 -20.43 -8.15 -4.69
N GLN A 101 -21.17 -7.62 -3.70
CA GLN A 101 -22.62 -7.38 -3.84
C GLN A 101 -22.95 -6.21 -4.77
N THR A 102 -22.07 -5.20 -4.87
CA THR A 102 -22.26 -4.07 -5.79
C THR A 102 -21.91 -4.41 -7.23
N GLY A 103 -21.10 -5.44 -7.45
CA GLY A 103 -20.55 -5.79 -8.76
C GLY A 103 -19.42 -4.84 -9.24
N ASP A 104 -18.92 -3.96 -8.37
CA ASP A 104 -17.82 -3.06 -8.69
C ASP A 104 -16.48 -3.81 -8.72
N ALA A 105 -15.89 -3.92 -9.91
CA ALA A 105 -14.64 -4.64 -10.13
C ALA A 105 -13.44 -3.93 -9.48
N ALA A 106 -13.39 -2.60 -9.53
CA ALA A 106 -12.30 -1.81 -8.96
C ALA A 106 -12.31 -1.87 -7.43
N GLY A 107 -13.49 -1.70 -6.81
CA GLY A 107 -13.68 -1.87 -5.38
C GLY A 107 -13.38 -3.29 -4.92
N THR A 108 -13.78 -4.30 -5.71
CA THR A 108 -13.47 -5.71 -5.42
C THR A 108 -11.96 -5.98 -5.47
N ALA A 109 -11.25 -5.45 -6.48
CA ALA A 109 -9.79 -5.57 -6.58
C ALA A 109 -9.08 -4.96 -5.36
N ARG A 110 -9.49 -3.75 -4.96
CA ARG A 110 -8.95 -3.06 -3.78
C ARG A 110 -9.16 -3.86 -2.49
N ALA A 111 -10.36 -4.42 -2.30
CA ALA A 111 -10.67 -5.20 -1.10
C ALA A 111 -9.96 -6.56 -1.08
N LEU A 112 -9.83 -7.23 -2.24
CA LEU A 112 -9.00 -8.44 -2.36
C LEU A 112 -7.54 -8.14 -1.99
N PHE A 113 -6.99 -7.04 -2.51
CA PHE A 113 -5.65 -6.61 -2.12
C PHE A 113 -5.53 -6.40 -0.62
N GLY A 114 -6.50 -5.74 0.03
CA GLY A 114 -6.51 -5.53 1.48
C GLY A 114 -6.46 -6.83 2.28
N VAL A 115 -7.25 -7.84 1.91
CA VAL A 115 -7.20 -9.17 2.56
C VAL A 115 -5.83 -9.83 2.34
N GLY A 116 -5.32 -9.82 1.10
CA GLY A 116 -4.00 -10.36 0.78
C GLY A 116 -2.87 -9.68 1.57
N LEU A 117 -2.99 -8.37 1.82
CA LEU A 117 -2.02 -7.60 2.58
C LEU A 117 -1.92 -8.06 4.04
N VAL A 118 -3.06 -8.29 4.70
CA VAL A 118 -3.09 -8.85 6.07
C VAL A 118 -2.40 -10.21 6.10
N LEU A 119 -2.75 -11.09 5.16
CA LEU A 119 -2.17 -12.43 5.08
C LEU A 119 -0.65 -12.38 4.84
N GLN A 120 -0.18 -11.53 3.93
CA GLN A 120 1.24 -11.42 3.61
C GLN A 120 2.05 -10.79 4.75
N VAL A 121 1.60 -9.64 5.28
CA VAL A 121 2.41 -8.81 6.19
C VAL A 121 2.27 -9.26 7.65
N LEU A 122 1.04 -9.53 8.09
CA LEU A 122 0.76 -9.79 9.50
C LEU A 122 0.71 -11.29 9.83
N ARG A 123 0.14 -12.10 8.93
CA ARG A 123 0.07 -13.57 9.08
C ARG A 123 1.31 -14.29 8.52
N GLN A 124 2.06 -13.62 7.65
CA GLN A 124 3.18 -14.19 6.89
C GLN A 124 2.79 -15.45 6.07
N ASP A 125 1.51 -15.55 5.72
CA ASP A 125 0.97 -16.61 4.87
C ASP A 125 1.01 -16.18 3.40
N TRP A 126 2.18 -16.35 2.79
CA TRP A 126 2.44 -15.97 1.40
C TRP A 126 1.55 -16.71 0.39
N PRO A 127 1.34 -18.04 0.51
CA PRO A 127 0.43 -18.76 -0.40
C PRO A 127 -1.00 -18.22 -0.34
N ALA A 128 -1.57 -18.07 0.86
CA ALA A 128 -2.93 -17.54 1.03
C ALA A 128 -3.04 -16.09 0.55
N ALA A 129 -2.01 -15.26 0.72
CA ALA A 129 -2.00 -13.90 0.18
C ALA A 129 -2.09 -13.90 -1.35
N MET A 130 -1.39 -14.81 -2.02
CA MET A 130 -1.41 -14.90 -3.49
C MET A 130 -2.77 -15.36 -4.04
N GLU A 131 -3.55 -16.14 -3.30
CA GLU A 131 -4.94 -16.46 -3.66
C GLU A 131 -5.84 -15.22 -3.76
N HIS A 132 -5.44 -14.12 -3.13
CA HIS A 132 -6.13 -12.84 -3.16
C HIS A 132 -5.48 -11.86 -4.14
N PHE A 133 -4.15 -11.83 -4.22
CA PHE A 133 -3.45 -10.88 -5.10
C PHE A 133 -3.64 -11.20 -6.58
N TRP A 134 -3.66 -12.47 -7.00
CA TRP A 134 -3.88 -12.81 -8.40
C TRP A 134 -5.27 -12.40 -8.92
N PRO A 135 -6.38 -12.68 -8.23
CA PRO A 135 -7.67 -12.13 -8.63
C PRO A 135 -7.73 -10.60 -8.61
N ALA A 136 -7.10 -9.96 -7.59
CA ALA A 136 -7.01 -8.50 -7.52
C ALA A 136 -6.28 -7.93 -8.75
N PHE A 137 -5.16 -8.54 -9.13
CA PHE A 137 -4.39 -8.20 -10.32
C PHE A 137 -5.24 -8.30 -11.58
N GLY A 138 -5.91 -9.43 -11.80
CA GLY A 138 -6.76 -9.64 -12.98
C GLY A 138 -7.87 -8.60 -13.10
N LEU A 139 -8.55 -8.27 -12.00
CA LEU A 139 -9.59 -7.24 -11.98
C LEU A 139 -9.02 -5.83 -12.20
N ALA A 140 -7.89 -5.50 -11.58
CA ALA A 140 -7.28 -4.19 -11.69
C ALA A 140 -6.72 -3.90 -13.10
N GLU A 141 -6.20 -4.92 -13.78
CA GLU A 141 -5.71 -4.79 -15.17
C GLU A 141 -6.86 -4.74 -16.20
N ALA A 142 -8.03 -5.29 -15.86
CA ALA A 142 -9.21 -5.24 -16.73
C ALA A 142 -9.91 -3.86 -16.71
N VAL A 143 -9.61 -2.99 -15.76
CA VAL A 143 -10.14 -1.62 -15.70
C VAL A 143 -9.39 -0.74 -16.70
N GLU A 144 -10.12 0.02 -17.53
CA GLU A 144 -9.56 0.89 -18.55
C GLU A 144 -8.55 1.92 -18.04
N GLU A 145 -7.73 2.48 -18.94
CA GLU A 145 -6.73 3.53 -18.64
C GLU A 145 -7.34 4.68 -17.83
N GLY A 146 -6.80 4.92 -16.63
CA GLY A 146 -7.27 5.96 -15.71
C GLY A 146 -7.83 5.44 -14.38
N GLY A 147 -7.91 4.11 -14.19
CA GLY A 147 -8.30 3.50 -12.93
C GLY A 147 -7.33 3.78 -11.78
N ASP A 148 -7.54 3.15 -10.64
CA ASP A 148 -6.74 3.29 -9.42
C ASP A 148 -5.26 2.93 -9.64
N LEU A 149 -4.47 3.92 -10.12
CA LEU A 149 -3.03 3.76 -10.38
C LEU A 149 -2.27 3.35 -9.13
N TYR A 150 -2.69 3.87 -7.96
CA TYR A 150 -2.02 3.54 -6.71
C TYR A 150 -2.31 2.10 -6.28
N GLY A 151 -3.58 1.69 -6.27
CA GLY A 151 -3.96 0.31 -5.94
C GLY A 151 -3.28 -0.70 -6.86
N ARG A 152 -3.26 -0.43 -8.17
CA ARG A 152 -2.52 -1.26 -9.16
C ARG A 152 -1.03 -1.32 -8.81
N SER A 153 -0.41 -0.20 -8.47
CA SER A 153 1.01 -0.17 -8.10
C SER A 153 1.30 -1.00 -6.85
N GLU A 154 0.40 -0.99 -5.86
CA GLU A 154 0.54 -1.80 -4.65
C GLU A 154 0.39 -3.30 -4.94
N ILE A 155 -0.56 -3.69 -5.77
CA ILE A 155 -0.71 -5.10 -6.19
C ILE A 155 0.58 -5.61 -6.84
N HIS A 156 1.13 -4.89 -7.81
CA HIS A 156 2.41 -5.23 -8.43
C HIS A 156 3.55 -5.29 -7.40
N ARG A 157 3.60 -4.35 -6.45
CA ARG A 157 4.64 -4.31 -5.43
C ARG A 157 4.60 -5.54 -4.52
N HIS A 158 3.42 -5.95 -4.08
CA HIS A 158 3.26 -7.09 -3.19
C HIS A 158 3.44 -8.44 -3.89
N ILE A 159 3.08 -8.55 -5.17
CA ILE A 159 3.46 -9.69 -6.01
C ILE A 159 4.98 -9.71 -6.22
N GLY A 160 5.61 -8.55 -6.40
CA GLY A 160 7.07 -8.44 -6.48
C GLY A 160 7.78 -8.94 -5.22
N PHE A 161 7.27 -8.58 -4.04
CA PHE A 161 7.80 -9.11 -2.78
C PHE A 161 7.61 -10.63 -2.63
N TYR A 162 6.50 -11.18 -3.11
CA TYR A 162 6.34 -12.64 -3.16
C TYR A 162 7.48 -13.30 -3.94
N TYR A 163 7.81 -12.78 -5.13
CA TYR A 163 8.92 -13.28 -5.94
C TYR A 163 10.31 -13.02 -5.35
N LEU A 164 10.43 -12.00 -4.50
CA LEU A 164 11.71 -11.69 -3.86
C LEU A 164 11.98 -12.56 -2.63
N VAL A 165 10.94 -12.84 -1.83
CA VAL A 165 11.08 -13.44 -0.50
C VAL A 165 10.65 -14.90 -0.47
N ALA A 166 9.50 -15.23 -1.07
CA ALA A 166 8.89 -16.56 -0.93
C ALA A 166 9.23 -17.51 -2.09
N ASP A 167 9.15 -17.04 -3.33
CA ASP A 167 9.38 -17.85 -4.53
C ASP A 167 10.81 -17.70 -5.12
N VAL A 168 11.58 -16.75 -4.60
CA VAL A 168 13.01 -16.49 -4.89
C VAL A 168 13.30 -16.46 -6.41
N ARG A 169 12.53 -15.67 -7.14
CA ARG A 169 12.71 -15.37 -8.57
C ARG A 169 13.03 -13.87 -8.76
N PRO A 170 14.26 -13.42 -8.53
CA PRO A 170 14.58 -11.99 -8.48
C PRO A 170 14.31 -11.24 -9.79
N HIS A 171 14.44 -11.87 -10.95
CA HIS A 171 14.10 -11.24 -12.22
C HIS A 171 12.59 -11.00 -12.38
N GLU A 172 11.74 -11.90 -11.85
CA GLU A 172 10.30 -11.69 -11.78
C GLU A 172 9.96 -10.55 -10.83
N ALA A 173 10.61 -10.52 -9.66
CA ALA A 173 10.49 -9.42 -8.71
C ALA A 173 10.81 -8.08 -9.36
N VAL A 174 11.94 -7.98 -10.07
CA VAL A 174 12.33 -6.75 -10.80
C VAL A 174 11.26 -6.33 -11.78
N ARG A 175 10.68 -7.26 -12.57
CA ARG A 175 9.61 -6.93 -13.52
C ARG A 175 8.38 -6.34 -12.83
N GLN A 176 7.90 -6.99 -11.77
CA GLN A 176 6.72 -6.53 -11.03
C GLN A 176 6.96 -5.17 -10.36
N LEU A 177 8.11 -5.01 -9.71
CA LEU A 177 8.47 -3.78 -9.01
C LEU A 177 8.75 -2.62 -9.98
N ALA A 178 9.27 -2.89 -11.19
CA ALA A 178 9.39 -1.89 -12.23
C ALA A 178 8.02 -1.40 -12.73
N HIS A 179 7.03 -2.29 -12.88
CA HIS A 179 5.65 -1.90 -13.19
C HIS A 179 5.05 -1.05 -12.07
N SER A 180 5.24 -1.44 -10.80
CA SER A 180 4.82 -0.63 -9.66
C SER A 180 5.40 0.78 -9.70
N LEU A 181 6.70 0.92 -9.96
CA LEU A 181 7.37 2.21 -10.08
C LEU A 181 6.80 3.06 -11.22
N ALA A 182 6.61 2.47 -12.40
CA ALA A 182 6.06 3.18 -13.57
C ALA A 182 4.64 3.72 -13.30
N LEU A 183 3.79 2.96 -12.60
CA LEU A 183 2.46 3.42 -12.19
C LEU A 183 2.55 4.60 -11.21
N ARG A 184 3.48 4.59 -10.26
CA ARG A 184 3.69 5.69 -9.32
C ARG A 184 4.30 6.92 -9.96
N GLU A 185 5.15 6.76 -10.97
CA GLU A 185 5.65 7.87 -11.78
C GLU A 185 4.49 8.57 -12.53
N ARG A 186 3.55 7.81 -13.08
CA ARG A 186 2.32 8.36 -13.68
C ARG A 186 1.41 9.04 -12.65
N LEU A 187 1.34 8.51 -11.43
CA LEU A 187 0.56 9.11 -10.32
C LEU A 187 1.13 10.47 -9.90
N GLY A 188 2.46 10.64 -9.93
CA GLY A 188 3.14 11.90 -9.64
C GLY A 188 3.15 12.30 -8.17
N ASP A 189 2.75 11.45 -7.22
CA ASP A 189 2.80 11.74 -5.79
C ASP A 189 4.21 11.45 -5.22
N PRO A 190 4.97 12.50 -4.83
CA PRO A 190 6.35 12.33 -4.35
C PRO A 190 6.45 11.53 -3.05
N ARG A 191 5.39 11.49 -2.23
CA ARG A 191 5.37 10.72 -0.97
C ARG A 191 5.45 9.21 -1.23
N ARG A 192 4.95 8.75 -2.37
CA ARG A 192 4.79 7.33 -2.72
C ARG A 192 5.97 6.76 -3.51
N MET A 193 6.76 7.63 -4.14
CA MET A 193 7.90 7.24 -4.98
C MET A 193 9.03 6.50 -4.24
N PRO A 194 9.48 6.96 -3.05
CA PRO A 194 10.63 6.36 -2.38
C PRO A 194 10.46 4.87 -2.11
N SER A 195 9.29 4.44 -1.64
CA SER A 195 9.06 3.02 -1.32
C SER A 195 9.07 2.10 -2.56
N ALA A 196 8.66 2.60 -3.74
CA ALA A 196 8.76 1.83 -4.97
C ALA A 196 10.21 1.72 -5.46
N LEU A 197 10.96 2.82 -5.36
CA LEU A 197 12.38 2.85 -5.71
C LEU A 197 13.19 1.94 -4.78
N THR A 198 12.88 1.93 -3.48
CA THR A 198 13.55 1.06 -2.50
C THR A 198 13.29 -0.41 -2.84
N ALA A 199 12.02 -0.80 -3.01
CA ALA A 199 11.67 -2.17 -3.34
C ALA A 199 12.33 -2.66 -4.66
N LEU A 200 12.32 -1.82 -5.70
CA LEU A 200 12.99 -2.16 -6.96
C LEU A 200 14.51 -2.24 -6.79
N GLY A 201 15.10 -1.35 -6.00
CA GLY A 201 16.54 -1.39 -5.71
C GLY A 201 16.96 -2.68 -4.98
N GLU A 202 16.18 -3.14 -4.01
CA GLU A 202 16.40 -4.41 -3.32
C GLU A 202 16.31 -5.61 -4.28
N ALA A 203 15.31 -5.61 -5.17
CA ALA A 203 15.20 -6.65 -6.18
C ALA A 203 16.36 -6.63 -7.19
N GLU A 204 16.87 -5.47 -7.55
CA GLU A 204 18.05 -5.35 -8.42
C GLU A 204 19.33 -5.86 -7.73
N ILE A 205 19.46 -5.69 -6.40
CA ILE A 205 20.55 -6.34 -5.64
C ILE A 205 20.44 -7.86 -5.77
N ALA A 206 19.25 -8.40 -5.51
CA ALA A 206 19.00 -9.83 -5.57
C ALA A 206 19.18 -10.40 -6.99
N ALA A 207 18.91 -9.60 -8.03
CA ALA A 207 19.12 -9.96 -9.43
C ALA A 207 20.56 -9.79 -9.91
N GLY A 208 21.51 -9.39 -9.04
CA GLY A 208 22.92 -9.21 -9.39
C GLY A 208 23.25 -7.90 -10.11
N ASN A 209 22.40 -6.87 -10.00
CA ASN A 209 22.55 -5.58 -10.65
C ASN A 209 22.87 -4.43 -9.65
N PRO A 210 23.96 -4.51 -8.86
CA PRO A 210 24.21 -3.57 -7.77
C PRO A 210 24.43 -2.13 -8.24
N ARG A 211 24.93 -1.90 -9.44
CA ARG A 211 25.08 -0.54 -10.00
C ARG A 211 23.74 0.14 -10.19
N ARG A 212 22.74 -0.58 -10.73
CA ARG A 212 21.39 -0.07 -10.91
C ARG A 212 20.69 0.14 -9.58
N ALA A 213 20.88 -0.78 -8.62
CA ALA A 213 20.39 -0.65 -7.27
C ALA A 213 20.87 0.64 -6.59
N VAL A 214 22.18 0.95 -6.66
CA VAL A 214 22.75 2.19 -6.10
C VAL A 214 22.09 3.45 -6.70
N GLN A 215 21.80 3.46 -8.00
CA GLN A 215 21.13 4.60 -8.64
C GLN A 215 19.68 4.77 -8.15
N LEU A 216 18.91 3.69 -8.10
CA LEU A 216 17.52 3.70 -7.65
C LEU A 216 17.42 4.09 -6.17
N LEU A 217 18.22 3.49 -5.32
CA LEU A 217 18.23 3.73 -3.89
C LEU A 217 18.77 5.11 -3.53
N GLY A 218 19.76 5.63 -4.25
CA GLY A 218 20.20 7.02 -4.13
C GLY A 218 19.06 8.01 -4.41
N ARG A 219 18.28 7.77 -5.47
CA ARG A 219 17.08 8.56 -5.78
C ARG A 219 16.02 8.40 -4.70
N ALA A 220 15.81 7.18 -4.15
CA ALA A 220 14.86 6.93 -3.07
C ALA A 220 15.17 7.76 -1.83
N VAL A 221 16.43 7.77 -1.38
CA VAL A 221 16.88 8.56 -0.21
C VAL A 221 16.65 10.05 -0.43
N THR A 222 17.03 10.57 -1.61
CA THR A 222 16.85 12.00 -1.94
C THR A 222 15.37 12.39 -1.86
N LEU A 223 14.50 11.65 -2.56
CA LEU A 223 13.06 11.93 -2.57
C LEU A 223 12.39 11.73 -1.21
N ALA A 224 12.82 10.75 -0.41
CA ALA A 224 12.28 10.53 0.93
C ALA A 224 12.55 11.71 1.85
N ARG A 225 13.76 12.29 1.78
CA ARG A 225 14.15 13.48 2.55
C ARG A 225 13.42 14.72 2.06
N GLU A 226 13.37 14.95 0.75
CA GLU A 226 12.69 16.10 0.13
C GLU A 226 11.18 16.10 0.42
N ALA A 227 10.55 14.92 0.40
CA ALA A 227 9.14 14.76 0.73
C ALA A 227 8.84 14.83 2.23
N GLY A 228 9.86 14.91 3.11
CA GLY A 228 9.70 14.95 4.56
C GLY A 228 9.04 13.70 5.13
N LEU A 229 9.44 12.52 4.64
CA LEU A 229 8.85 11.26 5.08
C LEU A 229 9.26 10.92 6.53
N LEU A 230 8.48 10.06 7.17
CA LEU A 230 8.78 9.53 8.51
C LEU A 230 10.22 8.99 8.57
N PRO A 231 10.95 9.20 9.70
CA PRO A 231 12.37 8.85 9.84
C PRO A 231 12.68 7.40 9.43
N TRP A 232 11.88 6.45 9.86
CA TRP A 232 12.09 5.04 9.54
C TRP A 232 12.03 4.74 8.02
N ARG A 233 11.28 5.54 7.25
CA ARG A 233 11.20 5.39 5.77
C ARG A 233 12.48 5.89 5.10
N VAL A 234 13.06 6.94 5.64
CA VAL A 234 14.36 7.46 5.17
C VAL A 234 15.46 6.46 5.53
N GLU A 235 15.48 6.00 6.79
CA GLU A 235 16.44 5.01 7.30
C GLU A 235 16.41 3.71 6.50
N ALA A 236 15.23 3.18 6.19
CA ALA A 236 15.09 1.98 5.36
C ALA A 236 15.70 2.16 3.95
N ALA A 237 15.50 3.34 3.32
CA ALA A 237 16.10 3.62 2.03
C ALA A 237 17.63 3.78 2.12
N GLU A 238 18.14 4.36 3.21
CA GLU A 238 19.59 4.52 3.46
C GLU A 238 20.27 3.18 3.72
N GLU A 239 19.65 2.31 4.50
CA GLU A 239 20.13 0.96 4.77
C GLU A 239 20.21 0.13 3.48
N ALA A 240 19.15 0.15 2.68
CA ALA A 240 19.13 -0.51 1.37
C ALA A 240 20.24 0.05 0.45
N LEU A 241 20.47 1.37 0.44
CA LEU A 241 21.55 1.99 -0.32
C LEU A 241 22.94 1.54 0.17
N GLY A 242 23.12 1.41 1.49
CA GLY A 242 24.34 0.85 2.09
C GLY A 242 24.61 -0.57 1.60
N THR A 243 23.59 -1.42 1.61
CA THR A 243 23.65 -2.79 1.10
C THR A 243 24.02 -2.84 -0.39
N ALA A 244 23.41 -1.98 -1.20
CA ALA A 244 23.73 -1.91 -2.65
C ALA A 244 25.17 -1.48 -2.91
N ARG A 245 25.70 -0.53 -2.15
CA ARG A 245 27.10 -0.07 -2.26
C ARG A 245 28.09 -1.18 -1.86
N ALA A 246 27.78 -1.92 -0.80
CA ALA A 246 28.59 -3.07 -0.38
C ALA A 246 28.61 -4.16 -1.47
N ALA A 247 27.46 -4.49 -2.03
CA ALA A 247 27.34 -5.44 -3.14
C ALA A 247 28.11 -4.98 -4.40
N LEU A 248 28.06 -3.68 -4.72
CA LEU A 248 28.80 -3.10 -5.84
C LEU A 248 30.32 -3.19 -5.62
N SER A 249 30.80 -2.90 -4.40
CA SER A 249 32.23 -2.99 -4.05
C SER A 249 32.72 -4.43 -4.15
N ALA A 250 31.93 -5.41 -3.68
CA ALA A 250 32.25 -6.83 -3.79
C ALA A 250 32.34 -7.29 -5.26
N ALA A 251 31.43 -6.83 -6.12
CA ALA A 251 31.43 -7.14 -7.54
C ALA A 251 32.60 -6.50 -8.31
N GLY A 252 33.08 -5.32 -7.89
CA GLY A 252 34.22 -4.61 -8.50
C GLY A 252 35.58 -5.08 -8.03
N GLY A 253 35.64 -5.89 -6.98
CA GLY A 253 36.87 -6.44 -6.40
C GLY A 253 37.24 -7.85 -6.86
N MET A 254 36.46 -8.45 -7.76
CA MET A 254 36.85 -9.72 -8.41
C MET A 254 37.71 -9.42 -9.66
N PRO A 255 38.91 -10.03 -9.75
CA PRO A 255 39.83 -9.83 -10.86
C PRO A 255 39.30 -10.37 -12.20
#